data_0ae956b4a77e7218d5a31863cb9e1bc8
#
_entry.id   0ae956b4a77e7218d5a31863cb9e1bc8
#
_cell.length_a   1.000
_cell.length_b   1.000
_cell.length_c   1.000
_cell.angle_alpha   90.00
_cell.angle_beta   90.00
_cell.angle_gamma   90.00
#
_symmetry.space_group_name_H-M   'P 1'
#
loop_
_entity.id
_entity.type
_entity.pdbx_description
1 polymer ?
#
loop_
_entity_poly.entity_id
_entity_poly.type
_entity_poly.pdbx_seq_one_letter_code
_entity_poly.pdbx_strand_id
1 'polypeptide(L)'
;MLSINKRECGTCNLCCKLPYIKDFKPQYQWCKSCDVGVGCKIYEKRPKLCKDFYCLYQAGITDLKPNEKGFFMYLEREESTLHKIITIMCEEHRLDQIPKLIMNDPDGYSLIDQGWAFHIRYNADDNNIAIFDYKAFGMELKKVKRNIPLQEQLSAYD
;
A
#
# COMPACT_ATOMS: atom_id res chain seq x y z
N MET A 1 -18.86 7.93 3.10
CA MET A 1 -18.24 7.20 4.22
C MET A 1 -18.19 5.72 3.84
N LEU A 2 -17.01 5.19 3.58
CA LEU A 2 -16.86 3.77 3.29
C LEU A 2 -17.11 2.99 4.60
N SER A 3 -18.10 2.13 4.60
CA SER A 3 -18.35 1.24 5.73
C SER A 3 -17.20 0.23 5.79
N ILE A 4 -16.37 0.35 6.81
CA ILE A 4 -15.21 -0.53 7.00
C ILE A 4 -15.65 -1.80 7.69
N ASN A 5 -15.78 -2.88 6.94
CA ASN A 5 -15.91 -4.21 7.48
C ASN A 5 -14.50 -4.79 7.67
N LYS A 6 -13.99 -4.72 8.88
CA LYS A 6 -12.66 -5.26 9.19
C LYS A 6 -12.64 -6.78 9.01
N ARG A 7 -11.84 -7.24 8.05
CA ARG A 7 -11.50 -8.66 7.90
C ARG A 7 -10.31 -9.00 8.79
N GLU A 8 -10.25 -10.25 9.21
CA GLU A 8 -9.06 -10.78 9.88
C GLU A 8 -7.92 -10.95 8.87
N CYS A 9 -6.69 -10.63 9.28
CA CYS A 9 -5.51 -10.84 8.45
C CYS A 9 -5.19 -12.33 8.23
N GLY A 10 -5.62 -13.19 9.14
CA GLY A 10 -5.30 -14.62 9.10
C GLY A 10 -3.80 -14.85 9.10
N THR A 11 -3.29 -15.57 8.12
CA THR A 11 -1.86 -15.86 7.94
C THR A 11 -1.10 -14.78 7.17
N CYS A 12 -1.76 -13.68 6.80
CA CYS A 12 -1.12 -12.59 6.08
C CYS A 12 -0.21 -11.77 7.01
N ASN A 13 1.06 -11.65 6.67
CA ASN A 13 2.06 -10.95 7.46
C ASN A 13 2.80 -9.86 6.67
N LEU A 14 2.36 -9.50 5.50
CA LEU A 14 3.12 -8.59 4.64
C LEU A 14 3.35 -7.22 5.28
N CYS A 15 2.40 -6.72 6.05
CA CYS A 15 2.55 -5.49 6.84
C CYS A 15 3.54 -5.64 8.01
N CYS A 16 3.96 -6.85 8.36
CA CYS A 16 5.05 -7.09 9.33
C CYS A 16 6.44 -6.96 8.68
N LYS A 17 6.53 -6.98 7.37
CA LYS A 17 7.78 -6.88 6.62
C LYS A 17 7.99 -5.50 6.02
N LEU A 18 7.06 -5.02 5.23
CA LEU A 18 7.30 -3.90 4.32
C LEU A 18 7.41 -2.52 5.00
N PRO A 19 6.52 -2.10 5.92
CA PRO A 19 6.55 -0.73 6.42
C PRO A 19 7.64 -0.48 7.46
N TYR A 20 8.08 0.78 7.53
CA TYR A 20 8.86 1.29 8.65
C TYR A 20 7.93 1.54 9.86
N ILE A 21 8.34 1.07 11.02
CA ILE A 21 7.64 1.38 12.28
C ILE A 21 8.65 2.02 13.22
N LYS A 22 8.44 3.30 13.50
CA LYS A 22 9.33 4.10 14.33
C LYS A 22 9.64 3.40 15.66
N ASP A 23 10.91 3.35 16.02
CA ASP A 23 11.44 2.75 17.25
C ASP A 23 11.15 1.24 17.39
N PHE A 24 10.67 0.58 16.33
CA PHE A 24 10.30 -0.82 16.39
C PHE A 24 10.92 -1.68 15.29
N LYS A 25 10.83 -1.29 14.03
CA LYS A 25 11.42 -2.05 12.91
C LYS A 25 11.75 -1.18 11.70
N PRO A 26 12.84 -1.47 10.99
CA PRO A 26 13.14 -0.83 9.71
C PRO A 26 12.23 -1.35 8.59
N GLN A 27 12.19 -0.61 7.47
CA GLN A 27 11.50 -1.03 6.26
C GLN A 27 12.10 -2.29 5.63
N TYR A 28 11.26 -3.06 4.95
CA TYR A 28 11.62 -4.25 4.17
C TYR A 28 12.37 -5.32 4.97
N GLN A 29 12.23 -5.29 6.29
CA GLN A 29 12.75 -6.30 7.20
C GLN A 29 11.62 -6.89 8.04
N TRP A 30 11.66 -8.19 8.26
CA TRP A 30 10.68 -8.84 9.10
C TRP A 30 10.72 -8.29 10.53
N CYS A 31 9.55 -8.02 11.08
CA CYS A 31 9.40 -7.71 12.49
C CYS A 31 9.85 -8.92 13.34
N LYS A 32 10.62 -8.67 14.39
CA LYS A 32 11.09 -9.73 15.31
C LYS A 32 9.95 -10.46 16.02
N SER A 33 8.81 -9.80 16.15
CA SER A 33 7.61 -10.37 16.79
C SER A 33 6.68 -11.05 15.79
N CYS A 34 7.05 -11.13 14.52
CA CYS A 34 6.29 -11.84 13.51
C CYS A 34 6.73 -13.28 13.40
N ASP A 35 5.79 -14.20 13.52
CA ASP A 35 5.94 -15.58 13.12
C ASP A 35 5.45 -15.70 11.66
N VAL A 36 6.40 -15.75 10.72
CA VAL A 36 6.12 -15.66 9.29
C VAL A 36 5.20 -16.80 8.85
N GLY A 37 4.09 -16.44 8.18
CA GLY A 37 3.08 -17.40 7.75
C GLY A 37 2.09 -17.82 8.84
N VAL A 38 2.26 -17.33 10.08
CA VAL A 38 1.38 -17.64 11.21
C VAL A 38 0.71 -16.39 11.78
N GLY A 39 1.48 -15.39 12.17
CA GLY A 39 0.92 -14.14 12.72
C GLY A 39 1.85 -13.40 13.66
N CYS A 40 1.32 -12.34 14.27
CA CYS A 40 2.04 -11.53 15.25
C CYS A 40 2.03 -12.18 16.63
N LYS A 41 3.21 -12.44 17.20
CA LYS A 41 3.35 -13.04 18.55
C LYS A 41 2.89 -12.11 19.68
N ILE A 42 2.88 -10.80 19.42
CA ILE A 42 2.49 -9.78 20.40
C ILE A 42 1.20 -9.05 19.97
N TYR A 43 0.28 -9.75 19.32
CA TYR A 43 -0.89 -9.13 18.69
C TYR A 43 -1.62 -8.13 19.59
N GLU A 44 -1.90 -8.51 20.84
CA GLU A 44 -2.59 -7.63 21.81
C GLU A 44 -1.71 -6.47 22.30
N LYS A 45 -0.40 -6.61 22.24
CA LYS A 45 0.59 -5.62 22.70
C LYS A 45 1.29 -4.92 21.53
N ARG A 46 0.70 -4.95 20.34
CA ARG A 46 1.28 -4.29 19.16
C ARG A 46 1.50 -2.79 19.41
N PRO A 47 2.54 -2.19 18.78
CA PRO A 47 2.65 -0.73 18.75
C PRO A 47 1.38 -0.09 18.21
N LYS A 48 1.10 1.14 18.64
CA LYS A 48 -0.11 1.88 18.21
C LYS A 48 -0.23 1.95 16.69
N LEU A 49 0.87 2.17 15.96
CA LEU A 49 0.87 2.20 14.51
C LEU A 49 0.38 0.88 13.89
N CYS A 50 0.75 -0.26 14.48
CA CYS A 50 0.26 -1.56 14.01
C CYS A 50 -1.21 -1.79 14.32
N LYS A 51 -1.72 -1.25 15.44
CA LYS A 51 -3.13 -1.36 15.81
C LYS A 51 -4.04 -0.49 14.95
N ASP A 52 -3.56 0.69 14.61
CA ASP A 52 -4.33 1.68 13.85
C ASP A 52 -4.26 1.44 12.34
N PHE A 53 -3.25 0.72 11.86
CA PHE A 53 -3.07 0.43 10.45
C PHE A 53 -4.03 -0.67 9.98
N TYR A 54 -4.61 -0.46 8.81
CA TYR A 54 -5.31 -1.48 8.05
C TYR A 54 -5.12 -1.25 6.55
N CYS A 55 -4.96 -2.34 5.81
CA CYS A 55 -4.92 -2.29 4.36
C CYS A 55 -6.34 -2.36 3.76
N LEU A 56 -6.47 -2.09 2.48
CA LEU A 56 -7.78 -2.11 1.80
C LEU A 56 -8.41 -3.50 1.79
N TYR A 57 -7.63 -4.57 1.80
CA TYR A 57 -8.15 -5.92 1.96
C TYR A 57 -8.79 -6.12 3.34
N GLN A 58 -8.10 -5.73 4.39
CA GLN A 58 -8.62 -5.81 5.77
C GLN A 58 -9.86 -4.94 5.95
N ALA A 59 -9.91 -3.79 5.29
CA ALA A 59 -11.07 -2.90 5.29
C ALA A 59 -12.27 -3.42 4.48
N GLY A 60 -12.09 -4.50 3.72
CA GLY A 60 -13.15 -5.05 2.87
C GLY A 60 -13.39 -4.31 1.56
N ILE A 61 -12.48 -3.43 1.16
CA ILE A 61 -12.60 -2.63 -0.07
C ILE A 61 -12.15 -3.43 -1.30
N THR A 62 -11.21 -4.34 -1.13
CA THR A 62 -10.71 -5.21 -2.21
C THR A 62 -10.55 -6.64 -1.71
N ASP A 63 -10.69 -7.61 -2.60
CA ASP A 63 -10.42 -9.02 -2.34
C ASP A 63 -8.98 -9.44 -2.66
N LEU A 64 -8.13 -8.50 -3.07
CA LEU A 64 -6.70 -8.74 -3.29
C LEU A 64 -5.98 -9.02 -1.97
N LYS A 65 -5.72 -10.30 -1.68
CA LYS A 65 -4.98 -10.73 -0.49
C LYS A 65 -3.50 -10.37 -0.61
N PRO A 66 -2.93 -9.56 0.31
CA PRO A 66 -1.56 -9.12 0.19
C PRO A 66 -0.53 -10.26 0.17
N ASN A 67 -0.68 -11.28 1.00
CA ASN A 67 0.25 -12.40 1.04
C ASN A 67 0.26 -13.25 -0.24
N GLU A 68 -0.83 -13.29 -1.00
CA GLU A 68 -0.93 -14.00 -2.28
C GLU A 68 -0.40 -13.14 -3.44
N LYS A 69 -0.63 -11.84 -3.39
CA LYS A 69 -0.30 -10.92 -4.47
C LYS A 69 1.09 -10.26 -4.33
N GLY A 70 1.63 -10.24 -3.11
CA GLY A 70 2.95 -9.67 -2.82
C GLY A 70 2.96 -8.15 -2.65
N PHE A 71 1.79 -7.53 -2.50
CA PHE A 71 1.65 -6.10 -2.18
C PHE A 71 0.41 -5.85 -1.35
N PHE A 72 0.39 -4.73 -0.64
CA PHE A 72 -0.83 -4.25 -0.02
C PHE A 72 -1.12 -2.81 -0.40
N MET A 73 -2.40 -2.45 -0.39
CA MET A 73 -2.89 -1.11 -0.69
C MET A 73 -3.44 -0.46 0.57
N TYR A 74 -3.22 0.85 0.72
CA TYR A 74 -3.75 1.61 1.84
C TYR A 74 -3.93 3.09 1.49
N LEU A 75 -4.69 3.81 2.30
CA LEU A 75 -4.82 5.26 2.22
C LEU A 75 -3.88 5.88 3.24
N GLU A 76 -2.88 6.61 2.75
CA GLU A 76 -1.81 7.17 3.59
C GLU A 76 -2.28 8.36 4.41
N ARG A 77 -3.18 9.20 3.85
CA ARG A 77 -3.71 10.42 4.46
C ARG A 77 -5.14 10.66 4.03
N GLU A 78 -5.85 11.52 4.77
CA GLU A 78 -7.19 11.96 4.36
C GLU A 78 -7.19 12.63 2.99
N GLU A 79 -6.17 13.42 2.67
CA GLU A 79 -6.01 14.04 1.36
C GLU A 79 -5.92 13.02 0.22
N SER A 80 -5.44 11.81 0.50
CA SER A 80 -5.41 10.73 -0.50
C SER A 80 -6.78 10.40 -1.05
N THR A 81 -7.83 10.49 -0.22
CA THR A 81 -9.20 10.27 -0.66
C THR A 81 -9.70 11.40 -1.56
N LEU A 82 -9.36 12.64 -1.25
CA LEU A 82 -9.73 13.81 -2.06
C LEU A 82 -9.10 13.75 -3.46
N HIS A 83 -7.85 13.34 -3.55
CA HIS A 83 -7.11 13.24 -4.81
C HIS A 83 -7.25 11.88 -5.49
N LYS A 84 -7.98 10.95 -4.90
CA LYS A 84 -8.14 9.57 -5.38
C LYS A 84 -6.81 8.88 -5.61
N ILE A 85 -5.95 8.89 -4.61
CA ILE A 85 -4.64 8.24 -4.62
C ILE A 85 -4.62 7.12 -3.59
N ILE A 86 -4.32 5.91 -4.05
CA ILE A 86 -4.08 4.74 -3.21
C ILE A 86 -2.58 4.51 -3.16
N THR A 87 -2.04 4.33 -1.97
CA THR A 87 -0.64 3.95 -1.79
C THR A 87 -0.50 2.43 -1.77
N ILE A 88 0.50 1.95 -2.48
CA ILE A 88 0.88 0.53 -2.52
C ILE A 88 2.28 0.38 -1.93
N MET A 89 2.49 -0.68 -1.14
CA MET A 89 3.83 -1.14 -0.77
C MET A 89 4.08 -2.53 -1.33
N CYS A 90 5.23 -2.71 -1.95
CA CYS A 90 5.69 -4.00 -2.47
C CYS A 90 7.22 -4.09 -2.41
N GLU A 91 7.75 -5.27 -2.62
CA GLU A 91 9.16 -5.46 -2.90
C GLU A 91 9.47 -5.08 -4.36
N GLU A 92 10.70 -4.60 -4.62
CA GLU A 92 11.09 -4.06 -5.93
C GLU A 92 10.90 -5.06 -7.08
N HIS A 93 11.20 -6.33 -6.84
CA HIS A 93 11.03 -7.37 -7.85
C HIS A 93 9.56 -7.66 -8.23
N ARG A 94 8.61 -7.14 -7.45
CA ARG A 94 7.17 -7.28 -7.71
C ARG A 94 6.58 -6.10 -8.50
N LEU A 95 7.31 -5.00 -8.59
CA LEU A 95 6.78 -3.74 -9.11
C LEU A 95 6.12 -3.87 -10.50
N ASP A 96 6.80 -4.52 -11.43
CA ASP A 96 6.33 -4.62 -12.83
C ASP A 96 5.05 -5.43 -12.98
N GLN A 97 4.72 -6.27 -12.01
CA GLN A 97 3.52 -7.11 -12.03
C GLN A 97 2.27 -6.38 -11.54
N ILE A 98 2.44 -5.31 -10.78
CA ILE A 98 1.33 -4.64 -10.07
C ILE A 98 0.26 -4.09 -11.01
N PRO A 99 0.58 -3.36 -12.11
CA PRO A 99 -0.45 -2.87 -13.02
C PRO A 99 -1.36 -3.96 -13.54
N LYS A 100 -0.78 -5.08 -13.96
CA LYS A 100 -1.55 -6.21 -14.49
C LYS A 100 -2.41 -6.89 -13.42
N LEU A 101 -1.89 -7.05 -12.21
CA LEU A 101 -2.63 -7.65 -11.10
C LEU A 101 -3.84 -6.78 -10.72
N ILE A 102 -3.68 -5.46 -10.71
CA ILE A 102 -4.78 -4.53 -10.43
C ILE A 102 -5.82 -4.55 -11.56
N MET A 103 -5.38 -4.50 -12.81
CA MET A 103 -6.27 -4.50 -13.98
C MET A 103 -7.09 -5.78 -14.09
N ASN A 104 -6.52 -6.93 -13.71
CA ASN A 104 -7.17 -8.22 -13.81
C ASN A 104 -8.07 -8.53 -12.61
N ASP A 105 -8.05 -7.72 -11.55
CA ASP A 105 -8.91 -7.86 -10.40
C ASP A 105 -10.16 -6.99 -10.56
N PRO A 106 -11.37 -7.53 -10.34
CA PRO A 106 -12.60 -6.75 -10.48
C PRO A 106 -12.66 -5.50 -9.60
N ASP A 107 -12.20 -5.61 -8.35
CA ASP A 107 -12.16 -4.46 -7.43
C ASP A 107 -11.08 -3.45 -7.84
N GLY A 108 -9.91 -3.93 -8.28
CA GLY A 108 -8.83 -3.10 -8.80
C GLY A 108 -9.27 -2.33 -10.04
N TYR A 109 -9.90 -3.00 -10.98
CA TYR A 109 -10.45 -2.37 -12.18
C TYR A 109 -11.53 -1.33 -11.83
N SER A 110 -12.40 -1.65 -10.88
CA SER A 110 -13.44 -0.72 -10.41
C SER A 110 -12.82 0.57 -9.83
N LEU A 111 -11.74 0.46 -9.07
CA LEU A 111 -11.02 1.63 -8.56
C LEU A 111 -10.45 2.49 -9.70
N ILE A 112 -9.87 1.86 -10.71
CA ILE A 112 -9.37 2.56 -11.90
C ILE A 112 -10.51 3.28 -12.63
N ASP A 113 -11.63 2.61 -12.81
CA ASP A 113 -12.81 3.18 -13.48
C ASP A 113 -13.36 4.39 -12.73
N GLN A 114 -13.28 4.37 -11.40
CA GLN A 114 -13.65 5.49 -10.53
C GLN A 114 -12.63 6.64 -10.53
N GLY A 115 -11.50 6.49 -11.22
CA GLY A 115 -10.48 7.52 -11.34
C GLY A 115 -9.36 7.48 -10.29
N TRP A 116 -9.21 6.37 -9.58
CA TRP A 116 -8.11 6.20 -8.63
C TRP A 116 -6.78 5.97 -9.34
N ALA A 117 -5.74 6.64 -8.87
CA ALA A 117 -4.35 6.38 -9.23
C ALA A 117 -3.62 5.68 -8.09
N PHE A 118 -2.49 5.03 -8.38
CA PHE A 118 -1.72 4.27 -7.41
C PHE A 118 -0.29 4.79 -7.34
N HIS A 119 0.13 5.15 -6.13
CA HIS A 119 1.51 5.52 -5.83
C HIS A 119 2.19 4.36 -5.14
N ILE A 120 3.23 3.81 -5.75
CA ILE A 120 3.84 2.55 -5.33
C ILE A 120 5.20 2.83 -4.69
N ARG A 121 5.35 2.42 -3.44
CA ARG A 121 6.61 2.40 -2.71
C ARG A 121 7.20 1.01 -2.86
N TYR A 122 8.39 0.90 -3.46
CA TYR A 122 8.93 -0.39 -3.88
C TYR A 122 10.33 -0.71 -3.36
N ASN A 123 10.97 0.22 -2.66
CA ASN A 123 12.26 0.00 -2.00
C ASN A 123 12.43 0.88 -0.75
N ALA A 124 13.53 0.71 -0.03
CA ALA A 124 13.80 1.43 1.22
C ALA A 124 14.08 2.93 1.04
N ASP A 125 14.32 3.39 -0.18
CA ASP A 125 14.43 4.81 -0.48
C ASP A 125 13.03 5.40 -0.71
N ASP A 126 12.50 6.08 0.30
CA ASP A 126 11.17 6.72 0.26
C ASP A 126 11.05 7.81 -0.81
N ASN A 127 12.16 8.27 -1.38
CA ASN A 127 12.15 9.21 -2.49
C ASN A 127 11.80 8.55 -3.83
N ASN A 128 11.95 7.23 -3.93
CA ASN A 128 11.61 6.48 -5.12
C ASN A 128 10.15 6.05 -5.09
N ILE A 129 9.37 6.55 -6.05
CA ILE A 129 7.97 6.18 -6.22
C ILE A 129 7.71 5.83 -7.67
N ALA A 130 6.91 4.78 -7.89
CA ALA A 130 6.33 4.48 -9.18
C ALA A 130 4.84 4.88 -9.17
N ILE A 131 4.39 5.54 -10.23
CA ILE A 131 2.99 5.94 -10.39
C ILE A 131 2.35 5.04 -11.43
N PHE A 132 1.25 4.39 -11.03
CA PHE A 132 0.34 3.71 -11.94
C PHE A 132 -0.97 4.50 -11.99
N ASP A 133 -1.16 5.22 -13.09
CA ASP A 133 -2.37 5.99 -13.38
C ASP A 133 -2.86 5.60 -14.79
N TYR A 134 -3.76 4.65 -14.84
CA TYR A 134 -4.21 4.08 -16.10
C TYR A 134 -4.88 5.12 -17.01
N LYS A 135 -5.68 6.01 -16.45
CA LYS A 135 -6.38 7.05 -17.25
C LYS A 135 -5.41 8.08 -17.84
N ALA A 136 -4.31 8.36 -17.15
CA ALA A 136 -3.30 9.33 -17.62
C ALA A 136 -2.25 8.68 -18.53
N PHE A 137 -1.76 7.48 -18.19
CA PHE A 137 -0.58 6.88 -18.81
C PHE A 137 -0.78 5.43 -19.31
N GLY A 138 -2.00 4.88 -19.24
CA GLY A 138 -2.24 3.48 -19.58
C GLY A 138 -1.53 2.54 -18.61
N MET A 139 -0.97 1.46 -19.13
CA MET A 139 -0.27 0.44 -18.33
C MET A 139 1.15 0.82 -17.93
N GLU A 140 1.67 1.95 -18.38
CA GLU A 140 3.03 2.38 -18.12
C GLU A 140 3.21 2.85 -16.69
N LEU A 141 4.24 2.34 -16.01
CA LEU A 141 4.68 2.84 -14.71
C LEU A 141 5.60 4.04 -14.89
N LYS A 142 5.30 5.13 -14.21
CA LYS A 142 6.14 6.33 -14.17
C LYS A 142 6.96 6.34 -12.89
N LYS A 143 8.27 6.11 -13.01
CA LYS A 143 9.19 6.20 -11.86
C LYS A 143 9.59 7.65 -11.65
N VAL A 144 9.36 8.16 -10.45
CA VAL A 144 9.67 9.55 -10.06
C VAL A 144 10.42 9.57 -8.75
N LYS A 145 11.12 10.68 -8.48
CA LYS A 145 11.78 10.93 -7.19
C LYS A 145 11.05 12.01 -6.42
N ARG A 146 10.83 11.75 -5.13
CA ARG A 146 10.16 12.68 -4.20
C ARG A 146 11.06 13.80 -3.67
N ASN A 147 12.24 14.05 -4.20
CA ASN A 147 13.15 15.12 -3.76
C ASN A 147 12.58 16.53 -3.99
N ILE A 148 11.26 16.69 -3.87
CA ILE A 148 10.57 17.95 -4.07
C ILE A 148 10.10 18.43 -2.71
N PRO A 149 10.36 19.72 -2.33
CA PRO A 149 9.82 20.30 -1.11
C PRO A 149 8.31 20.11 -0.99
N LEU A 150 7.81 19.92 0.23
CA LEU A 150 6.39 19.62 0.47
C LEU A 150 5.43 20.60 -0.23
N GLN A 151 5.82 21.87 -0.34
CA GLN A 151 5.04 22.90 -1.03
C GLN A 151 4.92 22.67 -2.54
N GLU A 152 5.97 22.15 -3.18
CA GLU A 152 5.93 21.83 -4.61
C GLU A 152 5.21 20.51 -4.89
N GLN A 153 5.21 19.58 -3.91
CA GLN A 153 4.44 18.34 -4.01
C GLN A 153 2.92 18.61 -3.99
N LEU A 154 2.48 19.62 -3.25
CA LEU A 154 1.09 20.04 -3.22
C LEU A 154 0.65 20.72 -4.52
N SER A 155 1.53 21.48 -5.17
CA SER A 155 1.22 22.16 -6.44
C SER A 155 1.21 21.23 -7.66
N ALA A 156 1.86 20.05 -7.58
CA ALA A 156 1.87 19.08 -8.67
C ALA A 156 0.55 18.29 -8.77
N TYR A 157 -0.33 18.41 -7.78
CA TYR A 157 -1.63 17.73 -7.73
C TYR A 157 -2.82 18.69 -7.85
N ASP A 158 -2.56 19.95 -8.07
CA ASP A 158 -3.60 20.97 -8.31
C ASP A 158 -4.11 20.94 -9.76
#